data_2094d8f820c5d7c2f88ebc01a0fda9cf
#
_entry.id   2094d8f820c5d7c2f88ebc01a0fda9cf
#
_cell.length_a   1.000
_cell.length_b   1.000
_cell.length_c   1.000
_cell.angle_alpha   90.00
_cell.angle_beta   90.00
_cell.angle_gamma   90.00
#
_symmetry.space_group_name_H-M   'P 1'
#
loop_
_entity.id
_entity.type
_entity.pdbx_description
1 polymer ?
#
loop_
_entity_poly.entity_id
_entity_poly.type
_entity_poly.pdbx_seq_one_letter_code
_entity_poly.pdbx_strand_id
1 'polypeptide(L)'
;MKRLKPGKALGCLLCILLTCALILAYPALSARLSAAAPSAPPGVNAARRQLLTVWLAGDCLNAAPWVRAQAAAYAKTHKGVRVWIRTAAREDLQALCENMDGAPDLILFAPGLNIPADCLRALSADGLFAAYRAAGQAEGQQLAVPLCLDGYALVCPAREAAVTPSPTSLFGAAPTPDAHALPQATALPRESWPERLIADDAFGAVAMDRLGVSGSIAWLPAAQVPAALLSEQAEGALLTLTQARQCLTAGQGLQLLAAADITDRVVFGAIPQSAQPAAEGLLDFLLSASAQQALAARGLLPAREGITLYDADQPILLAAQQALREGKLVNVFTSSPALKDEQTIAQTLCDAR
;
A
#
# COMPACT_ATOMS: atom_id res chain seq x y z
N MET A 1 -34.28 -30.58 28.18
CA MET A 1 -34.76 -29.37 27.48
C MET A 1 -35.15 -28.31 28.49
N LYS A 2 -34.34 -27.22 28.64
CA LYS A 2 -34.63 -26.12 29.58
C LYS A 2 -35.77 -25.25 28.96
N ARG A 3 -36.91 -25.22 29.65
CA ARG A 3 -38.05 -24.35 29.26
C ARG A 3 -37.62 -22.88 29.38
N LEU A 4 -37.64 -22.15 28.26
CA LEU A 4 -37.45 -20.71 28.27
C LEU A 4 -38.52 -20.04 29.14
N LYS A 5 -38.11 -19.14 30.06
CA LYS A 5 -39.02 -18.33 30.87
C LYS A 5 -39.93 -17.52 29.93
N PRO A 6 -41.26 -17.47 30.13
CA PRO A 6 -42.24 -16.89 29.20
C PRO A 6 -41.93 -15.42 28.80
N GLY A 7 -41.34 -14.64 29.69
CA GLY A 7 -40.92 -13.25 29.37
C GLY A 7 -39.77 -13.13 28.37
N LYS A 8 -38.85 -14.13 28.33
CA LYS A 8 -37.76 -14.09 27.29
C LYS A 8 -38.28 -14.55 25.93
N ALA A 9 -39.22 -15.45 25.85
CA ALA A 9 -39.87 -15.88 24.62
C ALA A 9 -40.68 -14.74 23.99
N LEU A 10 -41.41 -13.97 24.80
CA LEU A 10 -42.13 -12.79 24.37
C LEU A 10 -41.22 -11.68 23.82
N GLY A 11 -40.08 -11.42 24.47
CA GLY A 11 -39.07 -10.47 24.03
C GLY A 11 -38.45 -10.85 22.67
N CYS A 12 -38.10 -12.12 22.49
CA CYS A 12 -37.59 -12.61 21.20
C CYS A 12 -38.65 -12.50 20.07
N LEU A 13 -39.91 -12.81 20.36
CA LEU A 13 -40.99 -12.69 19.40
C LEU A 13 -41.20 -11.22 18.97
N LEU A 14 -41.14 -10.28 19.93
CA LEU A 14 -41.25 -8.85 19.67
C LEU A 14 -40.10 -8.33 18.81
N CYS A 15 -38.88 -8.74 19.07
CA CYS A 15 -37.72 -8.40 18.25
C CYS A 15 -37.83 -8.93 16.82
N ILE A 16 -38.28 -10.18 16.65
CA ILE A 16 -38.46 -10.76 15.32
C ILE A 16 -39.57 -9.99 14.55
N LEU A 17 -40.69 -9.67 15.19
CA LEU A 17 -41.76 -8.89 14.57
C LEU A 17 -41.31 -7.47 14.18
N LEU A 18 -40.52 -6.79 15.02
CA LEU A 18 -39.96 -5.48 14.75
C LEU A 18 -38.97 -5.53 13.55
N THR A 19 -38.13 -6.53 13.50
CA THR A 19 -37.15 -6.72 12.42
C THR A 19 -37.89 -7.02 11.10
N CYS A 20 -38.90 -7.88 11.11
CA CYS A 20 -39.70 -8.15 9.93
C CYS A 20 -40.48 -6.90 9.48
N ALA A 21 -41.04 -6.12 10.39
CA ALA A 21 -41.74 -4.88 10.07
C ALA A 21 -40.79 -3.85 9.45
N LEU A 22 -39.54 -3.71 9.95
CA LEU A 22 -38.52 -2.85 9.38
C LEU A 22 -38.09 -3.29 7.96
N ILE A 23 -37.92 -4.59 7.73
CA ILE A 23 -37.58 -5.13 6.41
C ILE A 23 -38.72 -4.89 5.41
N LEU A 24 -39.95 -5.09 5.83
CA LEU A 24 -41.13 -4.86 4.95
C LEU A 24 -41.40 -3.36 4.71
N ALA A 25 -41.09 -2.49 5.69
CA ALA A 25 -41.26 -1.04 5.54
C ALA A 25 -40.14 -0.38 4.77
N TYR A 26 -38.96 -1.01 4.68
CA TYR A 26 -37.78 -0.44 4.05
C TYR A 26 -37.98 0.03 2.59
N PRO A 27 -38.58 -0.79 1.67
CA PRO A 27 -38.80 -0.34 0.31
C PRO A 27 -39.80 0.83 0.21
N ALA A 28 -40.81 0.86 1.07
CA ALA A 28 -41.77 1.96 1.08
C ALA A 28 -41.15 3.24 1.69
N LEU A 29 -40.29 3.12 2.70
CA LEU A 29 -39.59 4.23 3.31
C LEU A 29 -38.53 4.79 2.37
N SER A 30 -37.78 3.94 1.69
CA SER A 30 -36.76 4.35 0.71
C SER A 30 -37.40 5.05 -0.49
N ALA A 31 -38.54 4.55 -0.99
CA ALA A 31 -39.31 5.20 -2.06
C ALA A 31 -39.84 6.57 -1.63
N ARG A 32 -40.34 6.71 -0.38
CA ARG A 32 -40.81 8.01 0.15
C ARG A 32 -39.68 8.98 0.40
N LEU A 33 -38.52 8.54 0.88
CA LEU A 33 -37.32 9.37 1.05
C LEU A 33 -36.75 9.82 -0.30
N SER A 34 -36.81 8.97 -1.32
CA SER A 34 -36.41 9.34 -2.68
C SER A 34 -37.40 10.32 -3.34
N ALA A 35 -38.70 10.17 -3.05
CA ALA A 35 -39.74 11.10 -3.55
C ALA A 35 -39.79 12.41 -2.78
N ALA A 36 -39.39 12.42 -1.51
CA ALA A 36 -39.35 13.59 -0.66
C ALA A 36 -38.00 14.35 -0.75
N ALA A 37 -37.07 13.90 -1.61
CA ALA A 37 -35.90 14.71 -1.94
C ALA A 37 -36.40 16.05 -2.50
N PRO A 38 -36.12 17.20 -1.84
CA PRO A 38 -36.62 18.48 -2.30
C PRO A 38 -36.15 18.68 -3.74
N SER A 39 -37.09 18.82 -4.67
CA SER A 39 -36.81 19.28 -6.02
C SER A 39 -36.06 20.62 -5.86
N ALA A 40 -34.80 20.65 -6.28
CA ALA A 40 -33.99 21.85 -6.18
C ALA A 40 -34.75 23.00 -6.82
N PRO A 41 -34.84 24.19 -6.18
CA PRO A 41 -35.53 25.33 -6.75
C PRO A 41 -34.93 25.63 -8.14
N PRO A 42 -35.78 25.92 -9.15
CA PRO A 42 -35.30 26.24 -10.48
C PRO A 42 -34.42 27.48 -10.42
N GLY A 43 -33.12 27.35 -10.72
CA GLY A 43 -32.17 28.45 -10.70
C GLY A 43 -30.90 28.25 -9.87
N VAL A 44 -30.88 27.27 -8.96
CA VAL A 44 -29.63 26.84 -8.37
C VAL A 44 -29.05 25.77 -9.31
N ASN A 45 -28.00 26.13 -10.07
CA ASN A 45 -27.12 25.16 -10.68
C ASN A 45 -26.59 24.28 -9.55
N ALA A 46 -27.32 23.23 -9.19
CA ALA A 46 -26.81 22.12 -8.43
C ALA A 46 -25.74 21.52 -9.33
N ALA A 47 -24.51 22.02 -9.15
CA ALA A 47 -23.34 21.43 -9.77
C ALA A 47 -23.51 19.92 -9.52
N ARG A 48 -23.77 19.16 -10.58
CA ARG A 48 -23.99 17.71 -10.49
C ARG A 48 -22.81 17.18 -9.71
N ARG A 49 -23.06 16.77 -8.46
CA ARG A 49 -22.02 16.17 -7.62
C ARG A 49 -21.58 14.89 -8.33
N GLN A 50 -20.39 14.92 -8.86
CA GLN A 50 -19.80 13.73 -9.50
C GLN A 50 -19.37 12.79 -8.38
N LEU A 51 -19.85 11.56 -8.46
CA LEU A 51 -19.39 10.49 -7.58
C LEU A 51 -18.32 9.70 -8.34
N LEU A 52 -17.07 9.82 -7.90
CA LEU A 52 -15.99 8.97 -8.38
C LEU A 52 -15.94 7.69 -7.56
N THR A 53 -15.97 6.57 -8.23
CA THR A 53 -15.83 5.26 -7.63
C THR A 53 -14.40 4.75 -7.81
N VAL A 54 -13.75 4.42 -6.70
CA VAL A 54 -12.38 3.88 -6.67
C VAL A 54 -12.44 2.47 -6.12
N TRP A 55 -11.92 1.52 -6.85
CA TRP A 55 -11.77 0.16 -6.37
C TRP A 55 -10.32 -0.07 -5.97
N LEU A 56 -10.13 -0.60 -4.76
CA LEU A 56 -8.84 -0.92 -4.20
C LEU A 56 -8.76 -2.43 -4.00
N ALA A 57 -7.83 -3.07 -4.69
CA ALA A 57 -7.60 -4.50 -4.55
C ALA A 57 -7.17 -4.86 -3.12
N GLY A 58 -7.56 -6.04 -2.65
CA GLY A 58 -7.31 -6.49 -1.27
C GLY A 58 -5.83 -6.60 -0.92
N ASP A 59 -4.97 -6.84 -1.89
CA ASP A 59 -3.51 -6.90 -1.75
C ASP A 59 -2.82 -5.52 -1.65
N CYS A 60 -3.57 -4.42 -1.90
CA CYS A 60 -3.09 -3.04 -1.74
C CYS A 60 -3.48 -2.40 -0.40
N LEU A 61 -3.87 -3.18 0.62
CA LEU A 61 -4.39 -2.65 1.89
C LEU A 61 -3.37 -1.80 2.66
N ASN A 62 -2.07 -2.01 2.49
CA ASN A 62 -1.02 -1.17 3.07
C ASN A 62 -1.09 0.29 2.60
N ALA A 63 -1.50 0.53 1.35
CA ALA A 63 -1.71 1.86 0.78
C ALA A 63 -3.11 2.45 1.08
N ALA A 64 -4.08 1.65 1.52
CA ALA A 64 -5.47 2.07 1.72
C ALA A 64 -5.64 3.31 2.60
N PRO A 65 -4.95 3.46 3.74
CA PRO A 65 -5.09 4.65 4.58
C PRO A 65 -4.59 5.91 3.88
N TRP A 66 -3.50 5.81 3.10
CA TRP A 66 -2.99 6.92 2.31
C TRP A 66 -3.98 7.29 1.20
N VAL A 67 -4.47 6.32 0.43
CA VAL A 67 -5.47 6.56 -0.64
C VAL A 67 -6.70 7.26 -0.08
N ARG A 68 -7.24 6.80 1.05
CA ARG A 68 -8.41 7.43 1.69
C ARG A 68 -8.15 8.86 2.12
N ALA A 69 -6.98 9.14 2.70
CA ALA A 69 -6.61 10.49 3.11
C ALA A 69 -6.47 11.43 1.90
N GLN A 70 -5.83 10.98 0.83
CA GLN A 70 -5.66 11.77 -0.38
C GLN A 70 -6.97 11.99 -1.13
N ALA A 71 -7.83 10.98 -1.23
CA ALA A 71 -9.16 11.12 -1.81
C ALA A 71 -10.03 12.13 -1.04
N ALA A 72 -9.95 12.12 0.28
CA ALA A 72 -10.63 13.12 1.11
C ALA A 72 -10.06 14.54 0.91
N ALA A 73 -8.74 14.67 0.73
CA ALA A 73 -8.10 15.95 0.40
C ALA A 73 -8.50 16.44 -0.99
N TYR A 74 -8.53 15.56 -1.98
CA TYR A 74 -9.01 15.86 -3.33
C TYR A 74 -10.45 16.37 -3.32
N ALA A 75 -11.36 15.68 -2.63
CA ALA A 75 -12.75 16.08 -2.52
C ALA A 75 -12.96 17.45 -1.84
N LYS A 76 -12.05 17.85 -0.94
CA LYS A 76 -12.10 19.20 -0.31
C LYS A 76 -11.73 20.31 -1.28
N THR A 77 -10.79 20.08 -2.17
CA THR A 77 -10.32 21.08 -3.16
C THR A 77 -11.19 21.11 -4.41
N HIS A 78 -11.83 20.00 -4.77
CA HIS A 78 -12.69 19.86 -5.95
C HIS A 78 -14.17 19.85 -5.53
N LYS A 79 -14.71 21.05 -5.30
CA LYS A 79 -16.11 21.23 -4.89
C LYS A 79 -17.05 20.59 -5.93
N GLY A 80 -17.88 19.66 -5.48
CA GLY A 80 -18.82 18.94 -6.35
C GLY A 80 -18.39 17.50 -6.68
N VAL A 81 -17.14 17.12 -6.38
CA VAL A 81 -16.67 15.74 -6.49
C VAL A 81 -16.78 15.04 -5.14
N ARG A 82 -17.29 13.82 -5.15
CA ARG A 82 -17.22 12.88 -4.02
C ARG A 82 -16.47 11.66 -4.47
N VAL A 83 -15.60 11.14 -3.62
CA VAL A 83 -14.86 9.91 -3.90
C VAL A 83 -15.36 8.81 -2.97
N TRP A 84 -15.78 7.70 -3.56
CA TRP A 84 -16.17 6.50 -2.84
C TRP A 84 -15.14 5.40 -3.09
N ILE A 85 -14.50 4.92 -2.03
CA ILE A 85 -13.47 3.91 -2.11
C ILE A 85 -14.06 2.59 -1.60
N ARG A 86 -14.08 1.59 -2.46
CA ARG A 86 -14.46 0.22 -2.14
C ARG A 86 -13.23 -0.66 -2.20
N THR A 87 -13.01 -1.43 -1.14
CA THR A 87 -12.05 -2.53 -1.18
C THR A 87 -12.75 -3.75 -1.75
N ALA A 88 -12.13 -4.40 -2.71
CA ALA A 88 -12.65 -5.60 -3.35
C ALA A 88 -11.61 -6.72 -3.26
N ALA A 89 -12.05 -7.96 -3.13
CA ALA A 89 -11.18 -9.10 -3.30
C ALA A 89 -10.64 -9.14 -4.74
N ARG A 90 -9.51 -9.79 -4.97
CA ARG A 90 -8.89 -9.89 -6.29
C ARG A 90 -9.84 -10.57 -7.29
N GLU A 91 -10.51 -11.63 -6.85
CA GLU A 91 -11.47 -12.42 -7.65
C GLU A 91 -12.67 -11.58 -8.10
N ASP A 92 -13.19 -10.72 -7.21
CA ASP A 92 -14.27 -9.80 -7.53
C ASP A 92 -13.84 -8.77 -8.57
N LEU A 93 -12.62 -8.24 -8.43
CA LEU A 93 -12.05 -7.31 -9.40
C LEU A 93 -11.80 -7.98 -10.74
N GLN A 94 -11.29 -9.21 -10.74
CA GLN A 94 -11.07 -9.98 -11.96
C GLN A 94 -12.37 -10.22 -12.72
N ALA A 95 -13.44 -10.65 -12.04
CA ALA A 95 -14.75 -10.85 -12.62
C ALA A 95 -15.35 -9.53 -13.17
N LEU A 96 -15.09 -8.40 -12.49
CA LEU A 96 -15.50 -7.08 -12.97
C LEU A 96 -14.75 -6.68 -14.24
N CYS A 97 -13.45 -6.93 -14.28
CA CYS A 97 -12.62 -6.60 -15.44
C CYS A 97 -12.99 -7.39 -16.69
N GLU A 98 -13.55 -8.59 -16.54
CA GLU A 98 -14.03 -9.40 -17.67
C GLU A 98 -15.26 -8.81 -18.36
N ASN A 99 -16.15 -8.15 -17.62
CA ASN A 99 -17.39 -7.61 -18.15
C ASN A 99 -17.43 -6.08 -18.28
N MET A 100 -16.62 -5.36 -17.49
CA MET A 100 -16.52 -3.89 -17.40
C MET A 100 -17.85 -3.14 -17.19
N ASP A 101 -18.99 -3.86 -17.07
CA ASP A 101 -20.28 -3.28 -16.71
C ASP A 101 -20.28 -2.86 -15.25
N GLY A 102 -20.46 -1.55 -15.00
CA GLY A 102 -20.35 -0.99 -13.66
C GLY A 102 -18.90 -0.85 -13.15
N ALA A 103 -17.94 -0.83 -14.06
CA ALA A 103 -16.53 -0.56 -13.74
C ALA A 103 -16.37 0.71 -12.90
N PRO A 104 -15.42 0.75 -11.96
CA PRO A 104 -15.11 1.96 -11.21
C PRO A 104 -14.49 3.03 -12.12
N ASP A 105 -14.35 4.24 -11.60
CA ASP A 105 -13.65 5.32 -12.31
C ASP A 105 -12.13 5.19 -12.21
N LEU A 106 -11.64 4.55 -11.12
CA LEU A 106 -10.21 4.29 -10.90
C LEU A 106 -10.04 2.93 -10.23
N ILE A 107 -9.12 2.12 -10.76
CA ILE A 107 -8.74 0.83 -10.18
C ILE A 107 -7.34 0.97 -9.58
N LEU A 108 -7.20 0.61 -8.31
CA LEU A 108 -5.92 0.55 -7.60
C LEU A 108 -5.61 -0.92 -7.28
N PHE A 109 -4.50 -1.42 -7.77
CA PHE A 109 -4.19 -2.84 -7.73
C PHE A 109 -2.68 -3.11 -7.61
N ALA A 110 -2.34 -4.27 -7.08
CA ALA A 110 -0.99 -4.84 -7.17
C ALA A 110 -0.87 -5.74 -8.41
N PRO A 111 0.34 -6.08 -8.86
CA PRO A 111 0.55 -6.98 -9.97
C PRO A 111 -0.21 -8.29 -9.83
N GLY A 112 -0.67 -8.85 -10.93
CA GLY A 112 -1.41 -10.11 -10.99
C GLY A 112 -2.90 -10.00 -11.26
N LEU A 113 -3.40 -8.80 -11.47
CA LEU A 113 -4.77 -8.60 -11.95
C LEU A 113 -4.76 -8.57 -13.48
N ASN A 114 -5.52 -9.45 -14.10
CA ASN A 114 -5.65 -9.49 -15.56
C ASN A 114 -6.75 -8.51 -16.01
N ILE A 115 -6.35 -7.35 -16.50
CA ILE A 115 -7.27 -6.34 -17.03
C ILE A 115 -7.03 -6.26 -18.54
N PRO A 116 -8.07 -6.43 -19.39
CA PRO A 116 -7.92 -6.28 -20.83
C PRO A 116 -7.43 -4.88 -21.20
N ALA A 117 -6.41 -4.82 -22.05
CA ALA A 117 -5.75 -3.56 -22.42
C ALA A 117 -6.71 -2.57 -23.12
N ASP A 118 -7.61 -3.07 -23.94
CA ASP A 118 -8.63 -2.31 -24.67
C ASP A 118 -9.70 -1.69 -23.75
N CYS A 119 -9.80 -2.15 -22.52
CA CYS A 119 -10.70 -1.60 -21.52
C CYS A 119 -10.12 -0.42 -20.74
N LEU A 120 -8.82 -0.11 -20.91
CA LEU A 120 -8.11 0.92 -20.17
C LEU A 120 -7.73 2.12 -21.04
N ARG A 121 -7.66 3.29 -20.42
CA ARG A 121 -7.14 4.51 -21.06
C ARG A 121 -5.62 4.53 -21.04
N ALA A 122 -5.03 5.06 -22.10
CA ALA A 122 -3.62 5.42 -22.08
C ALA A 122 -3.36 6.59 -21.12
N LEU A 123 -2.33 6.47 -20.31
CA LEU A 123 -1.96 7.42 -19.25
C LEU A 123 -0.59 8.02 -19.52
N SER A 124 -0.32 9.21 -18.97
CA SER A 124 1.05 9.74 -18.89
C SER A 124 1.78 9.15 -17.68
N ALA A 125 3.06 8.86 -17.86
CA ALA A 125 3.94 8.37 -16.80
C ALA A 125 5.14 9.31 -16.60
N ASP A 126 5.00 10.59 -16.92
CA ASP A 126 6.06 11.59 -16.82
C ASP A 126 6.47 11.84 -15.37
N GLY A 127 7.77 11.90 -15.14
CA GLY A 127 8.35 12.12 -13.82
C GLY A 127 8.22 10.95 -12.85
N LEU A 128 7.90 9.74 -13.34
CA LEU A 128 7.90 8.50 -12.56
C LEU A 128 9.19 7.71 -12.83
N PHE A 129 9.67 6.98 -11.83
CA PHE A 129 10.84 6.12 -11.97
C PHE A 129 10.71 5.12 -13.13
N ALA A 130 11.66 5.13 -14.05
CA ALA A 130 11.62 4.34 -15.28
C ALA A 130 11.47 2.83 -15.02
N ALA A 131 12.14 2.32 -13.99
CA ALA A 131 12.09 0.90 -13.61
C ALA A 131 10.67 0.39 -13.28
N TYR A 132 9.76 1.27 -12.88
CA TYR A 132 8.39 0.90 -12.50
C TYR A 132 7.36 1.19 -13.58
N ARG A 133 7.66 2.12 -14.49
CA ARG A 133 6.76 2.43 -15.62
C ARG A 133 6.52 1.23 -16.51
N ALA A 134 7.58 0.49 -16.82
CA ALA A 134 7.51 -0.66 -17.73
C ALA A 134 6.48 -1.71 -17.32
N ALA A 135 6.30 -1.93 -16.03
CA ALA A 135 5.33 -2.89 -15.51
C ALA A 135 3.86 -2.49 -15.70
N GLY A 136 3.59 -1.23 -16.01
CA GLY A 136 2.25 -0.74 -16.35
C GLY A 136 1.98 -0.60 -17.85
N GLN A 137 2.93 -1.04 -18.71
CA GLN A 137 2.80 -0.96 -20.17
C GLN A 137 2.23 -2.25 -20.74
N ALA A 138 1.31 -2.10 -21.68
CA ALA A 138 0.85 -3.17 -22.55
C ALA A 138 0.64 -2.62 -23.96
N GLU A 139 0.94 -3.42 -24.98
CA GLU A 139 0.77 -3.05 -26.40
C GLU A 139 1.45 -1.71 -26.78
N GLY A 140 2.56 -1.38 -26.14
CA GLY A 140 3.30 -0.12 -26.37
C GLY A 140 2.67 1.12 -25.73
N GLN A 141 1.60 0.98 -24.97
CA GLN A 141 0.93 2.07 -24.25
C GLN A 141 1.10 1.93 -22.74
N GLN A 142 1.15 3.06 -22.04
CA GLN A 142 1.09 3.08 -20.58
C GLN A 142 -0.37 3.02 -20.16
N LEU A 143 -0.83 1.89 -19.65
CA LEU A 143 -2.22 1.64 -19.25
C LEU A 143 -2.42 1.67 -17.74
N ALA A 144 -1.35 1.46 -16.98
CA ALA A 144 -1.35 1.61 -15.54
C ALA A 144 -0.09 2.35 -15.09
N VAL A 145 -0.21 3.21 -14.09
CA VAL A 145 0.91 3.97 -13.54
C VAL A 145 1.19 3.55 -12.10
N PRO A 146 2.47 3.39 -11.72
CA PRO A 146 2.82 3.14 -10.32
C PRO A 146 2.48 4.36 -9.47
N LEU A 147 1.90 4.12 -8.30
CA LEU A 147 1.51 5.16 -7.35
C LEU A 147 2.41 5.19 -6.11
N CYS A 148 2.75 4.04 -5.60
CA CYS A 148 3.66 3.89 -4.47
C CYS A 148 4.24 2.48 -4.45
N LEU A 149 5.31 2.31 -3.68
CA LEU A 149 6.00 1.05 -3.52
C LEU A 149 6.17 0.73 -2.05
N ASP A 150 6.18 -0.56 -1.72
CA ASP A 150 6.65 -1.07 -0.44
C ASP A 150 7.87 -1.94 -0.72
N GLY A 151 8.95 -1.74 0.00
CA GLY A 151 10.17 -2.52 -0.11
C GLY A 151 10.31 -3.48 1.06
N TYR A 152 11.45 -4.15 1.12
CA TYR A 152 11.79 -5.05 2.22
C TYR A 152 13.09 -4.60 2.89
N ALA A 153 13.15 -4.79 4.21
CA ALA A 153 14.35 -4.58 5.00
C ALA A 153 14.53 -5.74 5.97
N LEU A 154 15.74 -6.30 6.01
CA LEU A 154 16.16 -7.21 7.05
C LEU A 154 16.58 -6.40 8.26
N VAL A 155 15.95 -6.65 9.39
CA VAL A 155 16.13 -5.88 10.63
C VAL A 155 16.29 -6.80 11.84
N CYS A 156 16.90 -6.29 12.91
CA CYS A 156 16.86 -6.90 14.23
C CYS A 156 16.37 -5.86 15.26
N PRO A 157 15.90 -6.30 16.45
CA PRO A 157 15.66 -5.38 17.55
C PRO A 157 16.95 -4.63 17.89
N ALA A 158 16.85 -3.31 18.06
CA ALA A 158 17.98 -2.54 18.55
C ALA A 158 18.24 -2.98 19.99
N ARG A 159 19.34 -3.68 20.22
CA ARG A 159 19.83 -3.91 21.56
C ARG A 159 20.19 -2.53 22.11
N GLU A 160 19.71 -2.18 23.31
CA GLU A 160 20.26 -1.04 24.01
C GLU A 160 21.77 -1.21 23.99
N ALA A 161 22.44 -0.37 23.22
CA ALA A 161 23.89 -0.32 23.28
C ALA A 161 24.17 -0.02 24.76
N ALA A 162 24.79 -0.96 25.46
CA ALA A 162 25.35 -0.67 26.76
C ALA A 162 26.17 0.59 26.56
N VAL A 163 25.66 1.72 27.01
CA VAL A 163 26.34 3.00 26.98
C VAL A 163 27.53 2.81 27.93
N THR A 164 28.60 2.25 27.41
CA THR A 164 29.88 2.41 28.03
C THR A 164 30.17 3.90 27.86
N PRO A 165 30.14 4.70 28.95
CA PRO A 165 30.55 6.09 28.84
C PRO A 165 31.99 6.09 28.43
N SER A 166 32.27 6.35 27.15
CA SER A 166 33.63 6.68 26.71
C SER A 166 34.04 7.90 27.48
N PRO A 167 35.16 7.85 28.21
CA PRO A 167 35.67 9.02 28.89
C PRO A 167 35.97 10.09 27.84
N THR A 168 35.21 11.14 27.91
CA THR A 168 35.29 12.41 27.26
C THR A 168 36.66 12.75 26.74
N SER A 169 36.88 12.78 25.46
CA SER A 169 37.88 13.65 24.86
C SER A 169 37.30 15.07 24.80
N LEU A 170 37.51 15.82 25.87
CA LEU A 170 37.48 17.27 25.86
C LEU A 170 38.58 17.72 24.91
N PHE A 171 38.23 18.55 23.93
CA PHE A 171 39.12 19.15 22.92
C PHE A 171 39.40 18.29 21.67
N GLY A 172 38.48 18.33 20.75
CA GLY A 172 38.66 18.01 19.34
C GLY A 172 37.67 18.79 18.52
N ALA A 173 38.15 19.69 17.64
CA ALA A 173 37.32 20.44 16.71
C ALA A 173 36.44 19.45 15.92
N ALA A 174 35.14 19.63 15.97
CA ALA A 174 34.21 18.88 15.16
C ALA A 174 34.56 19.05 13.68
N PRO A 175 34.71 17.96 12.89
CA PRO A 175 34.86 18.11 11.46
C PRO A 175 33.58 18.78 10.94
N THR A 176 33.75 19.85 10.17
CA THR A 176 32.67 20.50 9.45
C THR A 176 32.04 19.45 8.56
N PRO A 177 30.74 19.12 8.71
CA PRO A 177 30.10 18.18 7.82
C PRO A 177 30.08 18.79 6.42
N ASP A 178 30.59 18.05 5.44
CA ASP A 178 30.45 18.40 4.04
C ASP A 178 28.94 18.53 3.72
N ALA A 179 28.51 19.75 3.43
CA ALA A 179 27.08 20.10 3.24
C ALA A 179 26.42 19.42 2.02
N HIS A 180 27.14 18.54 1.33
CA HIS A 180 26.65 17.82 0.14
C HIS A 180 26.68 16.29 0.27
N ALA A 181 27.18 15.73 1.37
CA ALA A 181 27.09 14.29 1.60
C ALA A 181 25.68 13.93 2.05
N LEU A 182 24.95 13.22 1.20
CA LEU A 182 23.65 12.64 1.58
C LEU A 182 23.88 11.70 2.78
N PRO A 183 23.04 11.75 3.82
CA PRO A 183 23.15 10.84 4.94
C PRO A 183 23.07 9.40 4.45
N GLN A 184 24.04 8.57 4.79
CA GLN A 184 24.06 7.15 4.43
C GLN A 184 23.51 6.32 5.58
N ALA A 185 22.60 5.40 5.25
CA ALA A 185 22.14 4.41 6.21
C ALA A 185 23.24 3.40 6.48
N THR A 186 23.63 3.26 7.75
CA THR A 186 24.67 2.31 8.16
C THR A 186 24.02 0.97 8.51
N ALA A 187 24.21 -0.02 7.66
CA ALA A 187 23.84 -1.40 7.94
C ALA A 187 24.90 -2.10 8.79
N LEU A 188 24.49 -3.09 9.58
CA LEU A 188 25.43 -3.95 10.30
C LEU A 188 26.21 -4.85 9.32
N PRO A 189 27.50 -5.14 9.62
CA PRO A 189 28.26 -6.10 8.84
C PRO A 189 27.67 -7.49 8.93
N ARG A 190 27.78 -8.30 7.85
CA ARG A 190 27.15 -9.63 7.74
C ARG A 190 27.55 -10.58 8.86
N GLU A 191 28.75 -10.49 9.35
CA GLU A 191 29.31 -11.31 10.42
C GLU A 191 28.57 -11.13 11.76
N SER A 192 27.83 -10.03 11.91
CA SER A 192 27.02 -9.74 13.09
C SER A 192 25.53 -10.04 12.89
N TRP A 193 25.16 -10.63 11.77
CA TRP A 193 23.77 -10.96 11.52
C TRP A 193 23.32 -12.12 12.43
N PRO A 194 22.07 -12.08 12.93
CA PRO A 194 21.56 -13.12 13.79
C PRO A 194 21.36 -14.45 13.04
N GLU A 195 21.47 -15.57 13.76
CA GLU A 195 21.29 -16.91 13.21
C GLU A 195 19.82 -17.30 13.02
N ARG A 196 18.92 -16.79 13.89
CA ARG A 196 17.49 -17.10 13.86
C ARG A 196 16.72 -15.96 13.22
N LEU A 197 16.30 -16.15 12.00
CA LEU A 197 15.58 -15.18 11.19
C LEU A 197 14.16 -15.64 10.90
N ILE A 198 13.27 -14.68 10.69
CA ILE A 198 11.91 -14.94 10.21
C ILE A 198 11.62 -14.09 8.97
N ALA A 199 10.80 -14.64 8.08
CA ALA A 199 10.31 -13.92 6.89
C ALA A 199 8.89 -14.39 6.55
N ASP A 200 8.23 -13.66 5.67
CA ASP A 200 6.95 -14.11 5.15
C ASP A 200 7.12 -15.33 4.22
N ASP A 201 6.10 -16.18 4.19
CA ASP A 201 6.05 -17.43 3.45
C ASP A 201 5.78 -17.26 1.96
N ALA A 202 5.55 -16.03 1.50
CA ALA A 202 5.29 -15.70 0.10
C ALA A 202 6.56 -15.22 -0.60
N PHE A 203 6.76 -13.92 -0.69
CA PHE A 203 7.89 -13.30 -1.38
C PHE A 203 9.18 -13.28 -0.53
N GLY A 204 9.07 -13.48 0.77
CA GLY A 204 10.22 -13.43 1.70
C GLY A 204 11.37 -14.35 1.27
N ALA A 205 11.08 -15.52 0.70
CA ALA A 205 12.10 -16.45 0.21
C ALA A 205 12.99 -15.83 -0.87
N VAL A 206 12.39 -15.14 -1.84
CA VAL A 206 13.11 -14.46 -2.94
C VAL A 206 13.97 -13.33 -2.40
N ALA A 207 13.43 -12.53 -1.50
CA ALA A 207 14.16 -11.40 -0.91
C ALA A 207 15.31 -11.87 -0.03
N MET A 208 15.15 -12.94 0.75
CA MET A 208 16.21 -13.52 1.59
C MET A 208 17.33 -14.14 0.75
N ASP A 209 17.00 -14.83 -0.33
CA ASP A 209 17.97 -15.39 -1.27
C ASP A 209 18.81 -14.28 -1.92
N ARG A 210 18.16 -13.21 -2.39
CA ARG A 210 18.83 -12.02 -2.95
C ARG A 210 19.77 -11.34 -1.95
N LEU A 211 19.40 -11.31 -0.69
CA LEU A 211 20.25 -10.80 0.38
C LEU A 211 21.41 -11.74 0.71
N GLY A 212 21.42 -12.95 0.15
CA GLY A 212 22.44 -13.98 0.41
C GLY A 212 22.40 -14.48 1.85
N VAL A 213 21.20 -14.56 2.42
CA VAL A 213 21.01 -15.05 3.78
C VAL A 213 21.11 -16.59 3.76
N SER A 214 22.10 -17.12 4.47
CA SER A 214 22.28 -18.55 4.70
C SER A 214 22.12 -18.81 6.19
N GLY A 215 20.97 -19.31 6.61
CA GLY A 215 20.71 -19.56 8.04
C GLY A 215 19.39 -20.26 8.27
N SER A 216 19.02 -20.43 9.52
CA SER A 216 17.71 -20.96 9.90
C SER A 216 16.65 -19.87 9.73
N ILE A 217 15.82 -19.99 8.70
CA ILE A 217 14.72 -19.07 8.44
C ILE A 217 13.41 -19.77 8.79
N ALA A 218 12.63 -19.17 9.70
CA ALA A 218 11.27 -19.58 9.96
C ALA A 218 10.30 -18.78 9.07
N TRP A 219 9.43 -19.47 8.37
CA TRP A 219 8.46 -18.89 7.45
C TRP A 219 7.13 -18.72 8.16
N LEU A 220 6.59 -17.51 8.13
CA LEU A 220 5.33 -17.16 8.78
C LEU A 220 4.44 -16.36 7.82
N PRO A 221 3.10 -16.40 8.00
CA PRO A 221 2.22 -15.47 7.32
C PRO A 221 2.66 -14.01 7.57
N ALA A 222 2.69 -13.19 6.52
CA ALA A 222 3.22 -11.81 6.58
C ALA A 222 2.70 -10.99 7.77
N ALA A 223 1.43 -11.16 8.14
CA ALA A 223 0.82 -10.46 9.28
C ALA A 223 1.40 -10.87 10.65
N GLN A 224 2.03 -12.04 10.76
CA GLN A 224 2.58 -12.57 12.00
C GLN A 224 4.06 -12.20 12.22
N VAL A 225 4.78 -11.87 11.14
CA VAL A 225 6.23 -11.61 11.20
C VAL A 225 6.59 -10.50 12.20
N PRO A 226 5.92 -9.32 12.22
CA PRO A 226 6.23 -8.28 13.21
C PRO A 226 6.01 -8.73 14.66
N ALA A 227 4.90 -9.44 14.92
CA ALA A 227 4.57 -9.91 16.26
C ALA A 227 5.58 -10.95 16.76
N ALA A 228 6.03 -11.86 15.89
CA ALA A 228 7.03 -12.87 16.23
C ALA A 228 8.41 -12.24 16.52
N LEU A 229 8.80 -11.19 15.79
CA LEU A 229 10.02 -10.42 16.09
C LEU A 229 9.92 -9.75 17.46
N LEU A 230 8.79 -9.09 17.74
CA LEU A 230 8.58 -8.34 18.98
C LEU A 230 8.44 -9.25 20.22
N SER A 231 8.03 -10.50 20.04
CA SER A 231 7.94 -11.50 21.11
C SER A 231 9.22 -12.31 21.32
N GLU A 232 10.33 -11.87 20.70
CA GLU A 232 11.66 -12.49 20.80
C GLU A 232 11.71 -13.95 20.29
N GLN A 233 10.74 -14.36 19.47
CA GLN A 233 10.76 -15.69 18.84
C GLN A 233 11.86 -15.80 17.77
N ALA A 234 12.35 -14.66 17.29
CA ALA A 234 13.48 -14.56 16.39
C ALA A 234 14.38 -13.38 16.77
N GLU A 235 15.60 -13.42 16.31
CA GLU A 235 16.62 -12.39 16.55
C GLU A 235 16.61 -11.34 15.44
N GLY A 236 16.05 -11.67 14.29
CA GLY A 236 15.86 -10.75 13.16
C GLY A 236 14.71 -11.17 12.27
N ALA A 237 14.24 -10.22 11.46
CA ALA A 237 13.12 -10.43 10.55
C ALA A 237 13.29 -9.67 9.26
N LEU A 238 12.78 -10.26 8.18
CA LEU A 238 12.51 -9.53 6.94
C LEU A 238 11.14 -8.87 7.07
N LEU A 239 11.11 -7.57 7.18
CA LEU A 239 9.88 -6.78 7.27
C LEU A 239 9.66 -6.00 5.98
N THR A 240 8.40 -5.76 5.61
CA THR A 240 8.11 -4.71 4.65
C THR A 240 8.39 -3.35 5.30
N LEU A 241 8.63 -2.32 4.49
CA LEU A 241 8.87 -0.97 5.02
C LEU A 241 7.66 -0.44 5.80
N THR A 242 6.45 -0.79 5.36
CA THR A 242 5.21 -0.50 6.09
C THR A 242 5.21 -1.15 7.47
N GLN A 243 5.61 -2.41 7.60
CA GLN A 243 5.71 -3.12 8.86
C GLN A 243 6.81 -2.52 9.75
N ALA A 244 7.99 -2.25 9.18
CA ALA A 244 9.08 -1.59 9.90
C ALA A 244 8.63 -0.22 10.44
N ARG A 245 7.92 0.58 9.64
CA ARG A 245 7.35 1.86 10.08
C ARG A 245 6.35 1.71 11.22
N GLN A 246 5.51 0.68 11.19
CA GLN A 246 4.56 0.38 12.27
C GLN A 246 5.28 0.05 13.58
N CYS A 247 6.30 -0.81 13.54
CA CYS A 247 7.12 -1.14 14.70
C CYS A 247 7.80 0.10 15.28
N LEU A 248 8.44 0.93 14.44
CA LEU A 248 9.09 2.17 14.88
C LEU A 248 8.09 3.16 15.50
N THR A 249 6.89 3.27 14.92
CA THR A 249 5.83 4.15 15.46
C THR A 249 5.29 3.64 16.80
N ALA A 250 5.30 2.33 17.02
CA ALA A 250 4.96 1.71 18.29
C ALA A 250 6.08 1.82 19.36
N GLY A 251 7.15 2.55 19.07
CA GLY A 251 8.28 2.78 19.99
C GLY A 251 9.29 1.63 20.04
N GLN A 252 9.22 0.69 19.09
CA GLN A 252 10.18 -0.40 19.00
C GLN A 252 11.46 0.08 18.32
N GLY A 253 12.59 -0.09 18.99
CA GLY A 253 13.91 0.14 18.37
C GLY A 253 14.21 -0.96 17.37
N LEU A 254 14.45 -0.59 16.12
CA LEU A 254 14.90 -1.51 15.07
C LEU A 254 16.25 -1.05 14.52
N GLN A 255 17.11 -2.01 14.24
CA GLN A 255 18.40 -1.79 13.58
C GLN A 255 18.40 -2.45 12.20
N LEU A 256 18.86 -1.73 11.20
CA LEU A 256 19.00 -2.23 9.83
C LEU A 256 20.15 -3.22 9.72
N LEU A 257 19.87 -4.39 9.17
CA LEU A 257 20.88 -5.35 8.74
C LEU A 257 21.14 -5.20 7.24
N ALA A 258 20.09 -5.18 6.42
CA ALA A 258 20.18 -4.89 4.99
C ALA A 258 18.84 -4.40 4.44
N ALA A 259 18.86 -3.56 3.41
CA ALA A 259 17.71 -3.29 2.56
C ALA A 259 17.73 -4.25 1.37
N ALA A 260 16.57 -4.86 1.06
CA ALA A 260 16.47 -5.69 -0.13
C ALA A 260 16.50 -4.83 -1.39
N ASP A 261 17.15 -5.33 -2.42
CA ASP A 261 17.26 -4.69 -3.74
C ASP A 261 16.10 -5.07 -4.69
N ILE A 262 15.07 -5.69 -4.17
CA ILE A 262 13.94 -6.24 -4.94
C ILE A 262 12.61 -5.97 -4.22
N THR A 263 11.54 -5.75 -4.99
CA THR A 263 10.16 -5.66 -4.49
C THR A 263 9.15 -6.25 -5.46
N ASP A 264 8.11 -6.87 -4.92
CA ASP A 264 6.88 -7.29 -5.60
C ASP A 264 5.69 -6.36 -5.28
N ARG A 265 5.90 -5.39 -4.38
CA ARG A 265 4.84 -4.59 -3.75
C ARG A 265 4.76 -3.19 -4.36
N VAL A 266 4.24 -3.15 -5.59
CA VAL A 266 3.95 -1.90 -6.29
C VAL A 266 2.43 -1.74 -6.41
N VAL A 267 1.91 -0.59 -6.04
CA VAL A 267 0.50 -0.25 -6.24
C VAL A 267 0.38 0.54 -7.53
N PHE A 268 -0.41 0.03 -8.45
CA PHE A 268 -0.72 0.67 -9.73
C PHE A 268 -2.09 1.32 -9.70
N GLY A 269 -2.25 2.39 -10.49
CA GLY A 269 -3.53 3.00 -10.80
C GLY A 269 -3.83 2.88 -12.29
N ALA A 270 -5.03 2.43 -12.64
CA ALA A 270 -5.52 2.37 -14.02
C ALA A 270 -6.93 2.98 -14.11
N ILE A 271 -7.22 3.59 -15.25
CA ILE A 271 -8.49 4.27 -15.53
C ILE A 271 -9.22 3.51 -16.63
N PRO A 272 -10.40 2.93 -16.35
CA PRO A 272 -11.24 2.31 -17.36
C PRO A 272 -11.68 3.31 -18.46
N GLN A 273 -11.92 2.81 -19.68
CA GLN A 273 -12.41 3.63 -20.79
C GLN A 273 -13.75 4.32 -20.47
N SER A 274 -14.63 3.65 -19.71
CA SER A 274 -15.94 4.15 -19.28
C SER A 274 -15.88 5.18 -18.15
N ALA A 275 -14.70 5.39 -17.53
CA ALA A 275 -14.54 6.25 -16.36
C ALA A 275 -14.87 7.72 -16.64
N GLN A 276 -15.32 8.43 -15.62
CA GLN A 276 -15.58 9.86 -15.69
C GLN A 276 -14.27 10.65 -15.87
N PRO A 277 -14.27 11.79 -16.57
CA PRO A 277 -13.05 12.60 -16.79
C PRO A 277 -12.35 13.03 -15.49
N ALA A 278 -13.10 13.22 -14.40
CA ALA A 278 -12.53 13.59 -13.09
C ALA A 278 -11.65 12.50 -12.45
N ALA A 279 -11.67 11.27 -12.98
CA ALA A 279 -10.79 10.18 -12.53
C ALA A 279 -9.31 10.49 -12.82
N GLU A 280 -9.02 11.08 -13.98
CA GLU A 280 -7.66 11.53 -14.33
C GLU A 280 -7.16 12.57 -13.34
N GLY A 281 -8.00 13.56 -13.00
CA GLY A 281 -7.64 14.56 -12.01
C GLY A 281 -7.38 13.98 -10.61
N LEU A 282 -8.08 12.91 -10.21
CA LEU A 282 -7.79 12.20 -8.96
C LEU A 282 -6.46 11.44 -9.05
N LEU A 283 -6.19 10.78 -10.18
CA LEU A 283 -4.93 10.07 -10.41
C LEU A 283 -3.73 11.04 -10.37
N ASP A 284 -3.83 12.16 -11.07
CA ASP A 284 -2.82 13.22 -11.06
C ASP A 284 -2.61 13.79 -9.66
N PHE A 285 -3.69 13.95 -8.89
CA PHE A 285 -3.60 14.38 -7.49
C PHE A 285 -2.82 13.37 -6.64
N LEU A 286 -3.07 12.07 -6.79
CA LEU A 286 -2.32 11.00 -6.10
C LEU A 286 -0.83 11.01 -6.48
N LEU A 287 -0.51 11.39 -7.70
CA LEU A 287 0.86 11.54 -8.20
C LEU A 287 1.49 12.91 -7.89
N SER A 288 0.74 13.86 -7.33
CA SER A 288 1.28 15.17 -6.96
C SER A 288 2.37 15.06 -5.89
N ALA A 289 3.29 16.02 -5.87
CA ALA A 289 4.38 16.03 -4.89
C ALA A 289 3.87 15.97 -3.44
N SER A 290 2.79 16.70 -3.13
CA SER A 290 2.21 16.73 -1.79
C SER A 290 1.59 15.40 -1.37
N ALA A 291 0.88 14.72 -2.29
CA ALA A 291 0.32 13.41 -2.03
C ALA A 291 1.41 12.34 -1.86
N GLN A 292 2.45 12.41 -2.70
CA GLN A 292 3.60 11.51 -2.63
C GLN A 292 4.41 11.71 -1.33
N GLN A 293 4.58 12.96 -0.86
CA GLN A 293 5.21 13.24 0.44
C GLN A 293 4.45 12.62 1.61
N ALA A 294 3.13 12.52 1.53
CA ALA A 294 2.31 11.90 2.57
C ALA A 294 2.53 10.37 2.73
N LEU A 295 3.21 9.71 1.79
CA LEU A 295 3.58 8.29 1.87
C LEU A 295 4.54 8.01 3.04
N ALA A 296 5.35 9.00 3.44
CA ALA A 296 6.29 8.90 4.55
C ALA A 296 5.65 8.42 5.85
N ALA A 297 4.43 8.86 6.13
CA ALA A 297 3.69 8.46 7.33
C ALA A 297 3.34 6.96 7.35
N ARG A 298 3.44 6.29 6.21
CA ARG A 298 3.10 4.86 6.04
C ARG A 298 4.31 3.95 5.83
N GLY A 299 5.52 4.52 5.69
CA GLY A 299 6.70 3.74 5.33
C GLY A 299 6.76 3.37 3.85
N LEU A 300 5.90 3.94 3.01
CA LEU A 300 5.87 3.66 1.57
C LEU A 300 6.86 4.55 0.82
N LEU A 301 7.35 4.08 -0.31
CA LEU A 301 8.23 4.81 -1.21
C LEU A 301 7.43 5.49 -2.33
N PRO A 302 7.86 6.68 -2.79
CA PRO A 302 7.18 7.38 -3.85
C PRO A 302 7.45 6.73 -5.20
N ALA A 303 6.47 6.74 -6.10
CA ALA A 303 6.68 6.36 -7.50
C ALA A 303 7.26 7.52 -8.33
N ARG A 304 7.18 8.75 -7.82
CA ARG A 304 7.64 9.96 -8.51
C ARG A 304 9.10 10.28 -8.20
N GLU A 305 9.86 10.59 -9.25
CA GLU A 305 11.24 11.05 -9.14
C GLU A 305 11.34 12.40 -8.41
N GLY A 306 12.49 12.68 -7.79
CA GLY A 306 12.77 13.95 -7.12
C GLY A 306 12.16 14.13 -5.73
N ILE A 307 11.36 13.17 -5.25
CA ILE A 307 10.76 13.25 -3.91
C ILE A 307 11.64 12.56 -2.87
N THR A 308 11.94 13.28 -1.79
CA THR A 308 12.66 12.78 -0.61
C THR A 308 11.68 12.67 0.55
N LEU A 309 11.56 11.47 1.14
CA LEU A 309 10.64 11.19 2.24
C LEU A 309 11.37 10.97 3.56
N TYR A 310 12.54 10.37 3.53
CA TYR A 310 13.25 9.84 4.71
C TYR A 310 14.63 10.45 4.83
N ASP A 311 15.08 10.61 6.06
CA ASP A 311 16.35 11.20 6.46
C ASP A 311 17.13 10.26 7.39
N ALA A 312 18.21 10.76 7.99
CA ALA A 312 19.11 10.00 8.86
C ALA A 312 18.43 9.45 10.13
N ASP A 313 17.34 10.07 10.56
CA ASP A 313 16.60 9.63 11.76
C ASP A 313 15.76 8.36 11.48
N GLN A 314 15.67 7.97 10.21
CA GLN A 314 14.90 6.80 9.75
C GLN A 314 15.77 5.89 8.86
N PRO A 315 16.84 5.32 9.38
CA PRO A 315 17.88 4.66 8.57
C PRO A 315 17.36 3.49 7.74
N ILE A 316 16.37 2.74 8.24
CA ILE A 316 15.76 1.61 7.52
C ILE A 316 15.04 2.10 6.25
N LEU A 317 14.23 3.13 6.40
CA LEU A 317 13.43 3.68 5.30
C LEU A 317 14.30 4.49 4.34
N LEU A 318 15.32 5.18 4.87
CA LEU A 318 16.30 5.90 4.09
C LEU A 318 17.11 4.97 3.18
N ALA A 319 17.52 3.80 3.67
CA ALA A 319 18.26 2.83 2.86
C ALA A 319 17.45 2.35 1.64
N ALA A 320 16.18 2.04 1.84
CA ALA A 320 15.29 1.65 0.75
C ALA A 320 15.05 2.80 -0.25
N GLN A 321 14.90 4.03 0.25
CA GLN A 321 14.77 5.22 -0.60
C GLN A 321 16.05 5.48 -1.42
N GLN A 322 17.21 5.25 -0.84
CA GLN A 322 18.49 5.36 -1.55
C GLN A 322 18.60 4.30 -2.65
N ALA A 323 18.27 3.03 -2.33
CA ALA A 323 18.23 1.96 -3.31
C ALA A 323 17.29 2.26 -4.49
N LEU A 324 16.13 2.85 -4.21
CA LEU A 324 15.19 3.30 -5.24
C LEU A 324 15.82 4.38 -6.15
N ARG A 325 16.42 5.41 -5.58
CA ARG A 325 17.03 6.52 -6.31
C ARG A 325 18.22 6.12 -7.17
N GLU A 326 19.01 5.19 -6.67
CA GLU A 326 20.17 4.65 -7.36
C GLU A 326 19.79 3.61 -8.42
N GLY A 327 18.49 3.33 -8.59
CA GLY A 327 17.99 2.31 -9.50
C GLY A 327 18.35 0.88 -9.10
N LYS A 328 18.75 0.68 -7.84
CA LYS A 328 19.12 -0.65 -7.29
C LYS A 328 17.90 -1.44 -6.83
N LEU A 329 16.83 -0.76 -6.40
CA LEU A 329 15.59 -1.43 -6.02
C LEU A 329 14.85 -1.83 -7.31
N VAL A 330 14.84 -3.12 -7.58
CA VAL A 330 14.27 -3.69 -8.79
C VAL A 330 12.86 -4.19 -8.53
N ASN A 331 11.91 -3.80 -9.38
CA ASN A 331 10.60 -4.42 -9.41
C ASN A 331 10.70 -5.76 -10.13
N VAL A 332 10.25 -6.85 -9.49
CA VAL A 332 10.23 -8.19 -10.12
C VAL A 332 9.33 -8.26 -11.35
N PHE A 333 8.43 -7.31 -11.49
CA PHE A 333 7.46 -7.22 -12.58
C PHE A 333 7.93 -6.27 -13.70
N THR A 334 9.20 -6.32 -14.09
CA THR A 334 9.79 -5.38 -15.07
C THR A 334 9.29 -5.56 -16.50
N SER A 335 8.65 -6.68 -16.83
CA SER A 335 8.24 -7.00 -18.21
C SER A 335 6.73 -7.14 -18.36
N SER A 336 5.96 -6.14 -17.93
CA SER A 336 4.50 -6.05 -18.16
C SER A 336 3.59 -7.02 -17.37
N PRO A 337 3.95 -7.55 -16.20
CA PRO A 337 3.04 -8.44 -15.47
C PRO A 337 2.00 -7.70 -14.61
N ALA A 338 2.03 -6.36 -14.54
CA ALA A 338 0.98 -5.63 -13.82
C ALA A 338 -0.43 -5.90 -14.38
N LEU A 339 -0.51 -6.25 -15.69
CA LEU A 339 -1.76 -6.53 -16.40
C LEU A 339 -1.89 -8.00 -16.83
N LYS A 340 -1.05 -8.89 -16.30
CA LYS A 340 -1.05 -10.32 -16.61
C LYS A 340 -1.56 -11.17 -15.45
N ASP A 341 -1.89 -12.41 -15.77
CA ASP A 341 -2.44 -13.39 -14.83
C ASP A 341 -1.43 -13.94 -13.81
N GLU A 342 -1.93 -14.64 -12.81
CA GLU A 342 -1.12 -15.23 -11.73
C GLU A 342 -0.08 -16.25 -12.20
N GLN A 343 -0.36 -17.00 -13.29
CA GLN A 343 0.60 -17.99 -13.81
C GLN A 343 1.85 -17.30 -14.34
N THR A 344 1.69 -16.19 -15.05
CA THR A 344 2.80 -15.38 -15.54
C THR A 344 3.62 -14.77 -14.40
N ILE A 345 2.96 -14.41 -13.29
CA ILE A 345 3.62 -13.87 -12.11
C ILE A 345 4.44 -14.95 -11.41
N ALA A 346 3.86 -16.14 -11.21
CA ALA A 346 4.56 -17.26 -10.61
C ALA A 346 5.83 -17.61 -11.43
N GLN A 347 5.75 -17.60 -12.76
CA GLN A 347 6.89 -17.82 -13.63
C GLN A 347 7.93 -16.72 -13.46
N THR A 348 7.52 -15.44 -13.44
CA THR A 348 8.44 -14.31 -13.22
C THR A 348 9.17 -14.41 -11.89
N LEU A 349 8.50 -14.83 -10.82
CA LEU A 349 9.11 -15.03 -9.52
C LEU A 349 10.10 -16.23 -9.52
N CYS A 350 9.80 -17.29 -10.27
CA CYS A 350 10.73 -18.42 -10.46
C CYS A 350 11.98 -18.01 -11.24
N ASP A 351 11.83 -17.18 -12.28
CA ASP A 351 12.94 -16.71 -13.12
C ASP A 351 13.81 -15.66 -12.40
N ALA A 352 13.27 -15.00 -11.36
CA ALA A 352 14.01 -14.07 -10.51
C ALA A 352 14.87 -14.76 -9.44
N ARG A 353 14.71 -16.09 -9.26
CA ARG A 353 15.54 -16.92 -8.38
C ARG A 353 16.80 -17.35 -9.12
#